data_4db98050658454c577d4a581c870c494
#
_entry.id   4db98050658454c577d4a581c870c494
#
_cell.length_a   1.000
_cell.length_b   1.000
_cell.length_c   1.000
_cell.angle_alpha   90.00
_cell.angle_beta   90.00
_cell.angle_gamma   90.00
#
_symmetry.space_group_name_H-M   'P 1'
#
loop_
_entity.id
_entity.type
_entity.pdbx_description
1 polymer ?
#
loop_
_entity_poly.entity_id
_entity_poly.type
_entity_poly.pdbx_seq_one_letter_code
_entity_poly.pdbx_strand_id
1 'polypeptide(L)'
;PTGKEPHHLYLTPDEKSLIVANAVSDTPTFIDPRTAVVQRTVRGISDPYQLRFSLDMKWFVTAANRLNHVDVYRWDGKELTLAKRIATGKTPSHVWIDSRSTTAYVTMQDSDELVAIDLPTQTLKWRVKTGSMPADVFGTPDDKTVLVGLTGGDSVEVYDVTGKEGRL
;
A
#
# COMPACT_ATOMS: atom_id res chain seq x y z
N PRO A 1 6.36 -12.05 19.56
CA PRO A 1 6.23 -10.61 19.70
C PRO A 1 6.47 -9.92 18.35
N THR A 2 5.71 -8.89 18.04
CA THR A 2 5.91 -7.99 16.91
C THR A 2 6.70 -6.75 17.35
N GLY A 3 6.86 -5.78 16.46
CA GLY A 3 7.45 -4.49 16.80
C GLY A 3 6.47 -3.56 17.52
N LYS A 4 6.86 -2.30 17.67
CA LYS A 4 6.02 -1.25 18.29
C LYS A 4 4.98 -0.74 17.29
N GLU A 5 3.78 -0.48 17.79
CA GLU A 5 2.61 -0.05 17.03
C GLU A 5 2.34 -0.96 15.82
N PRO A 6 1.97 -2.25 16.07
CA PRO A 6 1.51 -3.12 15.00
C PRO A 6 0.18 -2.58 14.48
N HIS A 7 0.15 -2.12 13.24
CA HIS A 7 -0.99 -1.38 12.70
C HIS A 7 -1.80 -2.21 11.71
N HIS A 8 -1.19 -2.67 10.62
CA HIS A 8 -1.87 -3.46 9.61
C HIS A 8 -1.30 -4.87 9.50
N LEU A 9 -2.18 -5.80 9.12
CA LEU A 9 -1.83 -7.19 8.81
C LEU A 9 -2.17 -7.48 7.36
N TYR A 10 -1.30 -8.21 6.69
CA TYR A 10 -1.48 -8.61 5.30
C TYR A 10 -0.95 -10.03 5.07
N LEU A 11 -1.80 -10.90 4.51
CA LEU A 11 -1.38 -12.23 4.06
C LEU A 11 -0.72 -12.10 2.69
N THR A 12 0.49 -12.66 2.54
CA THR A 12 1.18 -12.64 1.24
C THR A 12 0.37 -13.40 0.17
N PRO A 13 0.46 -13.03 -1.13
CA PRO A 13 -0.27 -13.70 -2.20
C PRO A 13 -0.02 -15.21 -2.30
N ASP A 14 1.17 -15.67 -1.90
CA ASP A 14 1.54 -17.08 -1.85
C ASP A 14 1.11 -17.79 -0.53
N GLU A 15 0.42 -17.07 0.36
CA GLU A 15 -0.11 -17.52 1.65
C GLU A 15 0.95 -18.09 2.62
N LYS A 16 2.24 -17.82 2.39
CA LYS A 16 3.33 -18.33 3.22
C LYS A 16 3.65 -17.46 4.41
N SER A 17 3.24 -16.19 4.39
CA SER A 17 3.53 -15.25 5.47
C SER A 17 2.35 -14.33 5.74
N LEU A 18 2.06 -14.12 7.02
CA LEU A 18 1.29 -12.99 7.51
C LEU A 18 2.28 -11.87 7.85
N ILE A 19 2.13 -10.71 7.25
CA ILE A 19 3.00 -9.57 7.51
C ILE A 19 2.30 -8.60 8.46
N VAL A 20 3.02 -8.17 9.48
CA VAL A 20 2.57 -7.14 10.42
C VAL A 20 3.39 -5.88 10.19
N ALA A 21 2.72 -4.79 9.86
CA ALA A 21 3.32 -3.47 9.76
C ALA A 21 3.50 -2.90 11.17
N ASN A 22 4.74 -2.66 11.60
CA ASN A 22 5.06 -2.06 12.90
C ASN A 22 5.50 -0.61 12.67
N ALA A 23 4.54 0.32 12.67
CA ALA A 23 4.74 1.68 12.20
C ALA A 23 5.81 2.46 12.99
N VAL A 24 5.87 2.29 14.31
CA VAL A 24 6.86 2.98 15.17
C VAL A 24 8.22 2.30 15.20
N SER A 25 8.28 1.00 14.91
CA SER A 25 9.56 0.29 14.90
C SER A 25 10.29 0.33 13.56
N ASP A 26 9.70 0.91 12.51
CA ASP A 26 10.24 0.90 11.15
C ASP A 26 10.55 -0.52 10.64
N THR A 27 9.64 -1.46 10.94
CA THR A 27 9.84 -2.87 10.62
C THR A 27 8.53 -3.56 10.22
N PRO A 28 8.47 -4.30 9.12
CA PRO A 28 7.52 -5.37 8.94
C PRO A 28 8.03 -6.67 9.62
N THR A 29 7.12 -7.38 10.28
CA THR A 29 7.35 -8.71 10.85
C THR A 29 6.60 -9.75 10.03
N PHE A 30 7.31 -10.77 9.56
CA PHE A 30 6.74 -11.89 8.81
C PHE A 30 6.51 -13.06 9.77
N ILE A 31 5.31 -13.60 9.76
CA ILE A 31 4.84 -14.65 10.65
C ILE A 31 4.28 -15.79 9.80
N ASP A 32 4.62 -17.02 10.14
CA ASP A 32 3.98 -18.19 9.54
C ASP A 32 2.49 -18.22 9.95
N PRO A 33 1.54 -18.16 9.00
CA PRO A 33 0.12 -18.04 9.35
C PRO A 33 -0.48 -19.32 9.95
N ARG A 34 0.21 -20.47 9.84
CA ARG A 34 -0.26 -21.76 10.36
C ARG A 34 0.24 -22.04 11.76
N THR A 35 1.48 -21.63 12.05
CA THR A 35 2.14 -21.93 13.33
C THR A 35 2.22 -20.73 14.27
N ALA A 36 1.93 -19.52 13.76
CA ALA A 36 2.12 -18.23 14.43
C ALA A 36 3.59 -17.95 14.85
N VAL A 37 4.54 -18.66 14.26
CA VAL A 37 5.97 -18.47 14.52
C VAL A 37 6.49 -17.31 13.67
N VAL A 38 7.25 -16.38 14.29
CA VAL A 38 7.93 -15.30 13.58
C VAL A 38 9.01 -15.91 12.68
N GLN A 39 8.88 -15.69 11.38
CA GLN A 39 9.86 -16.11 10.37
C GLN A 39 11.04 -15.15 10.32
N ARG A 40 10.74 -13.85 10.34
CA ARG A 40 11.74 -12.77 10.32
C ARG A 40 11.11 -11.41 10.60
N THR A 41 11.97 -10.44 10.96
CA THR A 41 11.64 -9.01 11.02
C THR A 41 12.64 -8.27 10.12
N VAL A 42 12.12 -7.50 9.16
CA VAL A 42 12.94 -6.69 8.25
C VAL A 42 13.11 -5.30 8.85
N ARG A 43 14.32 -4.76 8.83
CA ARG A 43 14.63 -3.42 9.35
C ARG A 43 14.77 -2.40 8.22
N GLY A 44 14.57 -1.12 8.53
CA GLY A 44 14.81 -0.02 7.60
C GLY A 44 13.66 0.21 6.61
N ILE A 45 12.47 -0.30 6.91
CA ILE A 45 11.25 0.03 6.19
C ILE A 45 10.59 1.19 6.95
N SER A 46 10.85 2.41 6.52
CA SER A 46 10.44 3.61 7.25
C SER A 46 8.92 3.75 7.36
N ASP A 47 8.44 3.91 8.60
CA ASP A 47 7.05 4.21 8.93
C ASP A 47 6.01 3.37 8.15
N PRO A 48 6.10 2.02 8.17
CA PRO A 48 5.19 1.18 7.42
C PRO A 48 3.79 1.20 8.06
N TYR A 49 2.97 2.17 7.68
CA TYR A 49 1.61 2.30 8.18
C TYR A 49 0.73 1.20 7.58
N GLN A 50 0.69 1.12 6.26
CA GLN A 50 0.15 -0.01 5.50
C GLN A 50 1.16 -0.49 4.47
N LEU A 51 1.04 -1.75 4.10
CA LEU A 51 1.95 -2.41 3.17
C LEU A 51 1.22 -3.49 2.36
N ARG A 52 1.69 -3.72 1.14
CA ARG A 52 1.12 -4.75 0.27
C ARG A 52 2.13 -5.30 -0.71
N PHE A 53 2.08 -6.61 -0.96
CA PHE A 53 2.73 -7.21 -2.12
C PHE A 53 1.84 -7.15 -3.36
N SER A 54 2.46 -7.02 -4.54
CA SER A 54 1.82 -7.35 -5.81
C SER A 54 1.53 -8.85 -5.90
N LEU A 55 0.53 -9.26 -6.70
CA LEU A 55 0.16 -10.67 -6.81
C LEU A 55 1.30 -11.54 -7.37
N ASP A 56 2.14 -11.00 -8.25
CA ASP A 56 3.33 -11.68 -8.77
C ASP A 56 4.52 -11.68 -7.79
N MET A 57 4.34 -11.13 -6.59
CA MET A 57 5.35 -11.03 -5.53
C MET A 57 6.62 -10.25 -5.89
N LYS A 58 6.67 -9.52 -7.01
CA LYS A 58 7.87 -8.77 -7.40
C LYS A 58 7.98 -7.42 -6.70
N TRP A 59 6.85 -6.84 -6.35
CA TRP A 59 6.76 -5.52 -5.76
C TRP A 59 6.21 -5.57 -4.35
N PHE A 60 6.77 -4.74 -3.48
CA PHE A 60 6.26 -4.50 -2.15
C PHE A 60 6.15 -2.98 -1.97
N VAL A 61 4.96 -2.52 -1.64
CA VAL A 61 4.66 -1.08 -1.51
C VAL A 61 4.28 -0.78 -0.08
N THR A 62 4.83 0.30 0.46
CA THR A 62 4.49 0.79 1.80
C THR A 62 4.04 2.25 1.77
N ALA A 63 3.00 2.57 2.51
CA ALA A 63 2.58 3.93 2.80
C ALA A 63 3.28 4.39 4.08
N ALA A 64 4.20 5.36 3.96
CA ALA A 64 4.87 5.98 5.10
C ALA A 64 4.04 7.21 5.54
N ASN A 65 3.08 6.94 6.40
CA ASN A 65 1.99 7.86 6.76
C ASN A 65 2.49 9.19 7.32
N ARG A 66 3.37 9.15 8.31
CA ARG A 66 3.91 10.34 8.98
C ARG A 66 5.01 11.03 8.17
N LEU A 67 5.61 10.33 7.21
CA LEU A 67 6.74 10.82 6.41
C LEU A 67 6.35 11.33 5.02
N ASN A 68 5.05 11.25 4.67
CA ASN A 68 4.50 11.80 3.44
C ASN A 68 5.13 11.24 2.15
N HIS A 69 5.46 9.95 2.12
CA HIS A 69 5.95 9.28 0.93
C HIS A 69 5.44 7.84 0.81
N VAL A 70 5.51 7.32 -0.39
CA VAL A 70 5.28 5.91 -0.69
C VAL A 70 6.60 5.30 -1.12
N ASP A 71 6.97 4.19 -0.48
CA ASP A 71 8.15 3.42 -0.86
C ASP A 71 7.76 2.20 -1.67
N VAL A 72 8.44 2.01 -2.80
CA VAL A 72 8.31 0.85 -3.67
C VAL A 72 9.58 0.03 -3.57
N TYR A 73 9.45 -1.21 -3.15
CA TYR A 73 10.56 -2.16 -3.03
C TYR A 73 10.44 -3.26 -4.08
N ARG A 74 11.58 -3.77 -4.53
CA ARG A 74 11.67 -5.03 -5.24
C ARG A 74 11.84 -6.17 -4.26
N TRP A 75 11.17 -7.28 -4.54
CA TRP A 75 11.32 -8.53 -3.83
C TRP A 75 11.99 -9.57 -4.75
N ASP A 76 13.05 -10.21 -4.30
CA ASP A 76 13.77 -11.24 -5.05
C ASP A 76 13.52 -12.66 -4.54
N GLY A 77 12.55 -12.82 -3.65
CA GLY A 77 12.23 -14.08 -2.95
C GLY A 77 12.91 -14.18 -1.58
N LYS A 78 13.86 -13.29 -1.26
CA LYS A 78 14.62 -13.31 -0.03
C LYS A 78 14.72 -11.92 0.64
N GLU A 79 15.00 -10.89 -0.14
CA GLU A 79 15.26 -9.55 0.38
C GLU A 79 14.38 -8.49 -0.29
N LEU A 80 14.07 -7.44 0.47
CA LEU A 80 13.41 -6.22 0.00
C LEU A 80 14.48 -5.18 -0.30
N THR A 81 14.57 -4.76 -1.56
CA THR A 81 15.46 -3.67 -1.98
C THR A 81 14.63 -2.46 -2.38
N LEU A 82 14.89 -1.31 -1.77
CA LEU A 82 14.21 -0.06 -2.13
C LEU A 82 14.49 0.28 -3.59
N ALA A 83 13.46 0.21 -4.43
CA ALA A 83 13.54 0.60 -5.83
C ALA A 83 13.33 2.11 -5.99
N LYS A 84 12.36 2.67 -5.28
CA LYS A 84 12.05 4.10 -5.34
C LYS A 84 11.30 4.57 -4.09
N ARG A 85 11.67 5.77 -3.62
CA ARG A 85 10.86 6.60 -2.73
C ARG A 85 10.14 7.66 -3.56
N ILE A 86 8.83 7.70 -3.47
CA ILE A 86 7.98 8.61 -4.23
C ILE A 86 7.38 9.62 -3.26
N ALA A 87 7.76 10.88 -3.41
CA ALA A 87 7.10 11.97 -2.70
C ALA A 87 5.66 12.11 -3.21
N THR A 88 4.70 12.03 -2.31
CA THR A 88 3.27 12.05 -2.61
C THR A 88 2.58 13.24 -1.92
N GLY A 89 1.26 13.16 -1.77
CA GLY A 89 0.51 14.06 -0.90
C GLY A 89 0.79 13.78 0.58
N LYS A 90 0.03 14.45 1.44
CA LYS A 90 0.17 14.31 2.90
C LYS A 90 -0.56 13.06 3.39
N THR A 91 0.06 12.41 4.35
CA THR A 91 -0.51 11.29 5.09
C THR A 91 -0.97 10.16 4.17
N PRO A 92 -0.05 9.52 3.37
CA PRO A 92 -0.39 8.32 2.63
C PRO A 92 -0.89 7.25 3.59
N SER A 93 -2.06 6.67 3.28
CA SER A 93 -2.78 5.79 4.21
C SER A 93 -2.81 4.35 3.70
N HIS A 94 -3.73 4.01 2.81
CA HIS A 94 -3.92 2.65 2.35
C HIS A 94 -3.46 2.44 0.92
N VAL A 95 -3.08 1.19 0.62
CA VAL A 95 -2.53 0.76 -0.66
C VAL A 95 -3.37 -0.39 -1.23
N TRP A 96 -3.77 -0.27 -2.47
CA TRP A 96 -4.28 -1.37 -3.30
C TRP A 96 -3.39 -1.56 -4.51
N ILE A 97 -3.15 -2.81 -4.92
CA ILE A 97 -2.40 -3.13 -6.14
C ILE A 97 -3.31 -3.93 -7.07
N ASP A 98 -3.35 -3.57 -8.34
CA ASP A 98 -4.16 -4.25 -9.35
C ASP A 98 -3.75 -5.72 -9.53
N SER A 99 -4.65 -6.55 -10.07
CA SER A 99 -4.41 -8.00 -10.24
C SER A 99 -3.28 -8.30 -11.23
N ARG A 100 -2.95 -7.34 -12.10
CA ARG A 100 -1.85 -7.43 -13.06
C ARG A 100 -0.49 -7.09 -12.45
N SER A 101 -0.44 -6.66 -11.19
CA SER A 101 0.79 -6.24 -10.50
C SER A 101 1.48 -5.05 -11.17
N THR A 102 0.71 -4.15 -11.80
CA THR A 102 1.25 -3.02 -12.57
C THR A 102 0.99 -1.67 -11.95
N THR A 103 -0.09 -1.51 -11.20
CA THR A 103 -0.48 -0.22 -10.64
C THR A 103 -0.79 -0.33 -9.16
N ALA A 104 -0.19 0.54 -8.35
CA ALA A 104 -0.58 0.74 -6.96
C ALA A 104 -1.42 2.01 -6.84
N TYR A 105 -2.57 1.89 -6.18
CA TYR A 105 -3.44 3.01 -5.81
C TYR A 105 -3.25 3.31 -4.33
N VAL A 106 -3.04 4.58 -3.99
CA VAL A 106 -2.78 4.99 -2.61
C VAL A 106 -3.60 6.22 -2.26
N THR A 107 -4.26 6.18 -1.11
CA THR A 107 -5.00 7.32 -0.57
C THR A 107 -4.07 8.25 0.19
N MET A 108 -4.26 9.57 0.02
CA MET A 108 -3.54 10.64 0.70
C MET A 108 -4.51 11.37 1.62
N GLN A 109 -4.57 10.94 2.88
CA GLN A 109 -5.63 11.29 3.82
C GLN A 109 -5.74 12.80 4.07
N ASP A 110 -4.61 13.49 4.33
CA ASP A 110 -4.61 14.92 4.64
C ASP A 110 -4.44 15.82 3.40
N SER A 111 -4.39 15.22 2.21
CA SER A 111 -4.38 15.95 0.93
C SER A 111 -5.66 15.81 0.14
N ASP A 112 -6.59 14.94 0.61
CA ASP A 112 -7.82 14.61 -0.12
C ASP A 112 -7.52 14.19 -1.56
N GLU A 113 -6.65 13.16 -1.72
CA GLU A 113 -6.22 12.68 -3.03
C GLU A 113 -6.19 11.14 -3.09
N LEU A 114 -6.49 10.62 -4.28
CA LEU A 114 -6.14 9.27 -4.70
C LEU A 114 -5.02 9.38 -5.73
N VAL A 115 -3.95 8.61 -5.55
CA VAL A 115 -2.83 8.57 -6.51
C VAL A 115 -2.68 7.17 -7.08
N ALA A 116 -2.27 7.08 -8.34
CA ALA A 116 -1.86 5.85 -8.99
C ALA A 116 -0.37 5.90 -9.31
N ILE A 117 0.32 4.81 -8.97
CA ILE A 117 1.76 4.63 -9.18
C ILE A 117 1.95 3.47 -10.14
N ASP A 118 2.71 3.71 -11.20
CA ASP A 118 3.18 2.66 -12.12
C ASP A 118 4.32 1.89 -11.46
N LEU A 119 4.11 0.62 -11.17
CA LEU A 119 5.10 -0.20 -10.47
C LEU A 119 6.32 -0.55 -11.35
N PRO A 120 6.16 -0.93 -12.64
CA PRO A 120 7.28 -1.20 -13.51
C PRO A 120 8.26 -0.03 -13.64
N THR A 121 7.77 1.20 -13.77
CA THR A 121 8.60 2.41 -13.92
C THR A 121 8.86 3.14 -12.62
N GLN A 122 8.16 2.81 -11.53
CA GLN A 122 8.16 3.46 -10.22
C GLN A 122 7.90 4.97 -10.33
N THR A 123 6.91 5.35 -11.15
CA THR A 123 6.51 6.74 -11.37
C THR A 123 5.05 6.98 -11.02
N LEU A 124 4.74 8.21 -10.64
CA LEU A 124 3.35 8.63 -10.48
C LEU A 124 2.68 8.66 -11.86
N LYS A 125 1.59 7.88 -12.04
CA LYS A 125 0.77 7.90 -13.27
C LYS A 125 -0.16 9.11 -13.29
N TRP A 126 -0.90 9.28 -12.22
CA TRP A 126 -1.87 10.35 -12.06
C TRP A 126 -2.24 10.55 -10.59
N ARG A 127 -2.87 11.67 -10.31
CA ARG A 127 -3.56 11.97 -9.06
C ARG A 127 -4.88 12.66 -9.34
N VAL A 128 -5.88 12.38 -8.52
CA VAL A 128 -7.19 13.03 -8.55
C VAL A 128 -7.60 13.46 -7.15
N LYS A 129 -8.42 14.49 -7.08
CA LYS A 129 -9.03 14.90 -5.83
C LYS A 129 -10.15 13.95 -5.44
N THR A 130 -10.24 13.69 -4.15
CA THR A 130 -11.33 12.94 -3.52
C THR A 130 -12.16 13.85 -2.63
N GLY A 131 -13.20 13.32 -2.06
CA GLY A 131 -13.81 13.91 -0.86
C GLY A 131 -12.88 13.84 0.35
N SER A 132 -13.37 14.29 1.50
CA SER A 132 -12.56 14.52 2.70
C SER A 132 -12.04 13.25 3.34
N MET A 133 -10.76 13.26 3.68
CA MET A 133 -10.05 12.23 4.44
C MET A 133 -10.20 10.81 3.86
N PRO A 134 -9.73 10.56 2.60
CA PRO A 134 -9.74 9.22 2.05
C PRO A 134 -8.83 8.31 2.89
N ALA A 135 -9.37 7.22 3.38
CA ALA A 135 -8.64 6.24 4.17
C ALA A 135 -8.44 4.94 3.40
N ASP A 136 -9.48 4.11 3.30
CA ASP A 136 -9.38 2.83 2.62
C ASP A 136 -9.42 2.94 1.11
N VAL A 137 -8.77 1.99 0.42
CA VAL A 137 -8.80 1.83 -1.03
C VAL A 137 -8.85 0.35 -1.41
N PHE A 138 -9.78 -0.01 -2.29
CA PHE A 138 -9.94 -1.37 -2.81
C PHE A 138 -10.27 -1.33 -4.29
N GLY A 139 -9.67 -2.23 -5.07
CA GLY A 139 -10.03 -2.41 -6.47
C GLY A 139 -11.01 -3.56 -6.67
N THR A 140 -11.80 -3.49 -7.73
CA THR A 140 -12.63 -4.62 -8.18
C THR A 140 -11.77 -5.71 -8.83
N PRO A 141 -12.25 -6.99 -8.83
CA PRO A 141 -11.49 -8.10 -9.39
C PRO A 141 -11.18 -7.99 -10.89
N ASP A 142 -11.92 -7.17 -11.62
CA ASP A 142 -11.72 -6.90 -13.04
C ASP A 142 -10.77 -5.72 -13.32
N ASP A 143 -10.20 -5.12 -12.27
CA ASP A 143 -9.30 -3.97 -12.32
C ASP A 143 -9.87 -2.71 -13.01
N LYS A 144 -11.20 -2.58 -13.09
CA LYS A 144 -11.83 -1.43 -13.75
C LYS A 144 -12.21 -0.33 -12.80
N THR A 145 -12.43 -0.68 -11.56
CA THR A 145 -12.97 0.24 -10.55
C THR A 145 -12.15 0.21 -9.29
N VAL A 146 -11.96 1.37 -8.69
CA VAL A 146 -11.38 1.55 -7.37
C VAL A 146 -12.38 2.24 -6.46
N LEU A 147 -12.58 1.68 -5.28
CA LEU A 147 -13.45 2.18 -4.23
C LEU A 147 -12.59 2.89 -3.18
N VAL A 148 -12.99 4.08 -2.76
CA VAL A 148 -12.28 4.88 -1.76
C VAL A 148 -13.22 5.23 -0.62
N GLY A 149 -12.90 4.77 0.58
CA GLY A 149 -13.64 5.11 1.80
C GLY A 149 -13.22 6.48 2.33
N LEU A 150 -14.18 7.38 2.52
CA LEU A 150 -13.96 8.73 3.03
C LEU A 150 -14.36 8.82 4.50
N THR A 151 -13.37 8.88 5.39
CA THR A 151 -13.64 8.98 6.83
C THR A 151 -14.08 10.37 7.27
N GLY A 152 -13.81 11.40 6.49
CA GLY A 152 -14.28 12.76 6.73
C GLY A 152 -15.63 13.11 6.08
N GLY A 153 -16.25 12.18 5.33
CA GLY A 153 -17.46 12.42 4.56
C GLY A 153 -18.53 11.34 4.65
N ASP A 154 -18.36 10.33 5.52
CA ASP A 154 -19.31 9.21 5.71
C ASP A 154 -19.78 8.57 4.40
N SER A 155 -18.89 8.42 3.43
CA SER A 155 -19.22 7.97 2.08
C SER A 155 -18.12 7.12 1.45
N VAL A 156 -18.46 6.47 0.35
CA VAL A 156 -17.54 5.74 -0.51
C VAL A 156 -17.61 6.34 -1.90
N GLU A 157 -16.48 6.72 -2.44
CA GLU A 157 -16.34 7.14 -3.83
C GLU A 157 -15.94 5.97 -4.72
N VAL A 158 -16.42 5.98 -5.96
CA VAL A 158 -16.23 4.91 -6.94
C VAL A 158 -15.54 5.47 -8.17
N TYR A 159 -14.28 5.08 -8.40
CA TYR A 159 -13.48 5.60 -9.50
C TYR A 159 -13.35 4.60 -10.65
N ASP A 160 -13.69 4.99 -11.87
CA ASP A 160 -13.28 4.28 -13.09
C ASP A 160 -11.78 4.53 -13.31
N VAL A 161 -11.00 3.46 -13.37
CA VAL A 161 -9.53 3.51 -13.56
C VAL A 161 -9.09 2.91 -14.90
N THR A 162 -10.00 2.70 -15.84
CA THR A 162 -9.70 2.15 -17.17
C THR A 162 -9.03 3.16 -18.10
N GLY A 163 -9.16 4.46 -17.82
CA GLY A 163 -8.64 5.55 -18.60
C GLY A 163 -7.20 5.96 -18.25
N LYS A 164 -6.81 7.14 -18.72
CA LYS A 164 -5.49 7.74 -18.43
C LYS A 164 -5.39 8.34 -17.03
N GLU A 165 -6.51 8.55 -16.38
CA GLU A 165 -6.66 9.06 -15.02
C GLU A 165 -7.88 8.41 -14.36
N GLY A 166 -7.96 8.44 -13.03
CA GLY A 166 -9.16 8.01 -12.30
C GLY A 166 -10.28 9.02 -12.50
N ARG A 167 -11.50 8.51 -12.68
CA ARG A 167 -12.72 9.32 -12.81
C ARG A 167 -13.76 8.87 -11.81
N LEU A 168 -14.26 9.82 -11.03
CA LEU A 168 -15.37 9.65 -10.10
C LEU A 168 -16.69 9.41 -10.84
#